data_f2af2c6c5cd8790ec6e6cac8ebf0dd4f
#
_entry.id   f2af2c6c5cd8790ec6e6cac8ebf0dd4f
#
_cell.length_a   1.000
_cell.length_b   1.000
_cell.length_c   1.000
_cell.angle_alpha   90.00
_cell.angle_beta   90.00
_cell.angle_gamma   90.00
#
_symmetry.space_group_name_H-M   'P 1'
#
loop_
_entity.id
_entity.type
_entity.pdbx_description
1 polymer ?
#
loop_
_entity_poly.entity_id
_entity_poly.type
_entity_poly.pdbx_seq_one_letter_code
_entity_poly.pdbx_strand_id
1 'polypeptide(L)'
;DILDGETGVARIPKPAAPVTMGADPDAVAAAAQMIRNARFPILLAGEMIAIENQGEALAQLAAASGAGVLTAYRQQDVIDNDNPAFFGQLALNRLPFQSEALADCDLIVNIGCRFDSVTTADYTLLRDDQKVVMIYPDAAVFSQWQVDVAIGSLAGPAMTALSAALAETPPPAARIAWRDAIHAKEAAYAEPGDLEIHGDVDMSGIIQTFMRQVPD
;
A
#
# COMPACT_ATOMS: atom_id res chain seq x y z
N ASP A 1 -5.27 26.24 25.60
CA ASP A 1 -5.05 25.11 24.69
C ASP A 1 -5.33 23.82 25.47
N ILE A 2 -5.93 22.79 24.82
CA ILE A 2 -6.23 21.49 25.45
C ILE A 2 -4.94 20.81 25.93
N LEU A 3 -3.84 21.05 25.22
CA LEU A 3 -2.55 20.41 25.51
C LEU A 3 -1.89 21.02 26.78
N ASP A 4 -2.28 22.22 27.18
CA ASP A 4 -1.76 22.92 28.39
C ASP A 4 -2.61 22.64 29.62
N GLY A 5 -3.70 21.90 29.48
CA GLY A 5 -4.61 21.59 30.57
C GLY A 5 -4.08 20.45 31.46
N GLU A 6 -4.08 20.70 32.79
CA GLU A 6 -3.84 19.64 33.76
C GLU A 6 -5.11 18.81 33.97
N THR A 7 -5.02 17.49 33.86
CA THR A 7 -6.10 16.57 34.18
C THR A 7 -5.64 15.50 35.16
N GLY A 8 -6.48 15.24 36.17
CA GLY A 8 -6.25 14.11 37.06
C GLY A 8 -6.71 12.79 36.44
N VAL A 9 -5.80 11.85 36.24
CA VAL A 9 -6.16 10.51 35.81
C VAL A 9 -6.36 9.63 37.02
N ALA A 10 -7.61 9.33 37.34
CA ALA A 10 -7.95 8.51 38.52
C ALA A 10 -7.60 7.00 38.28
N ARG A 11 -7.68 6.51 37.07
CA ARG A 11 -7.40 5.13 36.73
C ARG A 11 -7.17 4.96 35.23
N ILE A 12 -6.07 4.31 34.85
CA ILE A 12 -5.85 3.82 33.49
C ILE A 12 -6.33 2.38 33.42
N PRO A 13 -7.36 2.05 32.64
CA PRO A 13 -7.81 0.67 32.52
C PRO A 13 -6.72 -0.16 31.83
N LYS A 14 -6.57 -1.41 32.26
CA LYS A 14 -5.69 -2.35 31.55
C LYS A 14 -6.30 -2.63 30.19
N PRO A 15 -5.55 -2.45 29.07
CA PRO A 15 -6.07 -2.76 27.76
C PRO A 15 -6.45 -4.25 27.67
N ALA A 16 -7.52 -4.54 26.95
CA ALA A 16 -7.86 -5.93 26.60
C ALA A 16 -6.78 -6.51 25.69
N ALA A 17 -6.62 -7.84 25.75
CA ALA A 17 -5.77 -8.52 24.76
C ALA A 17 -6.32 -8.28 23.34
N PRO A 18 -5.47 -8.05 22.34
CA PRO A 18 -5.91 -7.91 20.95
C PRO A 18 -6.69 -9.16 20.52
N VAL A 19 -7.82 -8.95 19.85
CA VAL A 19 -8.58 -10.03 19.22
C VAL A 19 -8.04 -10.19 17.80
N THR A 20 -7.61 -11.41 17.45
CA THR A 20 -7.22 -11.72 16.08
C THR A 20 -8.49 -11.89 15.25
N MET A 21 -8.70 -10.99 14.28
CA MET A 21 -9.78 -11.06 13.31
C MET A 21 -9.24 -11.72 12.05
N GLY A 22 -9.70 -12.97 11.78
CA GLY A 22 -9.41 -13.68 10.53
C GLY A 22 -10.29 -13.17 9.39
N ALA A 23 -9.84 -13.38 8.15
CA ALA A 23 -10.62 -13.04 6.97
C ALA A 23 -11.72 -14.07 6.70
N ASP A 24 -12.89 -13.61 6.28
CA ASP A 24 -13.99 -14.47 5.82
C ASP A 24 -13.55 -15.24 4.56
N PRO A 25 -13.63 -16.59 4.53
CA PRO A 25 -13.17 -17.39 3.40
C PRO A 25 -13.91 -17.06 2.08
N ASP A 26 -15.19 -16.76 2.12
CA ASP A 26 -15.97 -16.44 0.93
C ASP A 26 -15.58 -15.07 0.36
N ALA A 27 -15.34 -14.08 1.21
CA ALA A 27 -14.83 -12.79 0.80
C ALA A 27 -13.40 -12.88 0.25
N VAL A 28 -12.53 -13.71 0.85
CA VAL A 28 -11.19 -14.00 0.31
C VAL A 28 -11.28 -14.66 -1.06
N ALA A 29 -12.15 -15.65 -1.24
CA ALA A 29 -12.32 -16.31 -2.53
C ALA A 29 -12.81 -15.33 -3.63
N ALA A 30 -13.77 -14.46 -3.30
CA ALA A 30 -14.25 -13.42 -4.20
C ALA A 30 -13.15 -12.43 -4.58
N ALA A 31 -12.39 -11.93 -3.60
CA ALA A 31 -11.26 -11.01 -3.83
C ALA A 31 -10.16 -11.66 -4.66
N ALA A 32 -9.78 -12.90 -4.37
CA ALA A 32 -8.80 -13.65 -5.15
C ALA A 32 -9.25 -13.84 -6.61
N GLN A 33 -10.55 -14.09 -6.82
CA GLN A 33 -11.09 -14.17 -8.19
C GLN A 33 -11.02 -12.83 -8.92
N MET A 34 -11.30 -11.70 -8.23
CA MET A 34 -11.14 -10.37 -8.81
C MET A 34 -9.68 -10.10 -9.18
N ILE A 35 -8.73 -10.44 -8.30
CA ILE A 35 -7.29 -10.28 -8.55
C ILE A 35 -6.85 -11.12 -9.77
N ARG A 36 -7.33 -12.38 -9.90
CA ARG A 36 -7.03 -13.22 -11.07
C ARG A 36 -7.52 -12.59 -12.37
N ASN A 37 -8.73 -12.03 -12.35
CA ASN A 37 -9.39 -11.46 -13.54
C ASN A 37 -8.88 -10.06 -13.90
N ALA A 38 -8.30 -9.33 -12.96
CA ALA A 38 -7.78 -8.00 -13.20
C ALA A 38 -6.64 -8.02 -14.22
N ARG A 39 -6.59 -6.99 -15.04
CA ARG A 39 -5.49 -6.80 -16.00
C ARG A 39 -4.26 -6.24 -15.29
N PHE A 40 -4.43 -5.16 -14.56
CA PHE A 40 -3.36 -4.41 -13.89
C PHE A 40 -3.76 -4.03 -12.47
N PRO A 41 -3.80 -5.00 -11.53
CA PRO A 41 -4.18 -4.73 -10.16
C PRO A 41 -3.08 -3.95 -9.42
N ILE A 42 -3.51 -3.07 -8.52
CA ILE A 42 -2.64 -2.35 -7.58
C ILE A 42 -3.04 -2.71 -6.15
N LEU A 43 -2.06 -3.07 -5.33
CA LEU A 43 -2.18 -3.14 -3.88
C LEU A 43 -1.89 -1.76 -3.30
N LEU A 44 -2.86 -1.15 -2.62
CA LEU A 44 -2.64 0.07 -1.85
C LEU A 44 -2.35 -0.31 -0.40
N ALA A 45 -1.09 -0.18 -0.01
CA ALA A 45 -0.58 -0.57 1.29
C ALA A 45 -0.72 0.56 2.30
N GLY A 46 -1.54 0.37 3.32
CA GLY A 46 -1.85 1.37 4.34
C GLY A 46 -1.22 1.12 5.70
N GLU A 47 -1.61 1.94 6.67
CA GLU A 47 -1.07 1.99 8.01
C GLU A 47 -1.19 0.69 8.82
N MET A 48 -2.21 -0.14 8.54
CA MET A 48 -2.40 -1.39 9.28
C MET A 48 -1.25 -2.37 9.02
N ILE A 49 -0.62 -2.33 7.84
CA ILE A 49 0.53 -3.18 7.53
C ILE A 49 1.72 -2.84 8.42
N ALA A 50 2.01 -1.56 8.63
CA ALA A 50 3.05 -1.10 9.53
C ALA A 50 2.73 -1.44 11.00
N ILE A 51 1.49 -1.16 11.43
CA ILE A 51 1.02 -1.43 12.81
C ILE A 51 1.14 -2.92 13.16
N GLU A 52 0.82 -3.80 12.20
CA GLU A 52 0.87 -5.25 12.37
C GLU A 52 2.25 -5.85 12.03
N ASN A 53 3.21 -5.05 11.53
CA ASN A 53 4.52 -5.49 11.06
C ASN A 53 4.42 -6.62 10.00
N GLN A 54 3.65 -6.38 8.94
CA GLN A 54 3.28 -7.38 7.92
C GLN A 54 3.86 -7.09 6.53
N GLY A 55 5.00 -6.41 6.44
CA GLY A 55 5.66 -6.10 5.16
C GLY A 55 6.02 -7.35 4.34
N GLU A 56 6.48 -8.41 4.99
CA GLU A 56 6.78 -9.70 4.32
C GLU A 56 5.52 -10.32 3.69
N ALA A 57 4.39 -10.30 4.38
CA ALA A 57 3.12 -10.80 3.84
C ALA A 57 2.64 -9.94 2.65
N LEU A 58 2.90 -8.63 2.67
CA LEU A 58 2.64 -7.74 1.53
C LEU A 58 3.48 -8.12 0.31
N ALA A 59 4.79 -8.33 0.51
CA ALA A 59 5.70 -8.75 -0.57
C ALA A 59 5.29 -10.10 -1.18
N GLN A 60 4.90 -11.06 -0.34
CA GLN A 60 4.38 -12.36 -0.78
C GLN A 60 3.08 -12.21 -1.59
N LEU A 61 2.14 -11.37 -1.16
CA LEU A 61 0.91 -11.12 -1.91
C LEU A 61 1.19 -10.42 -3.23
N ALA A 62 2.09 -9.45 -3.26
CA ALA A 62 2.51 -8.77 -4.49
C ALA A 62 3.13 -9.75 -5.49
N ALA A 63 3.98 -10.68 -5.03
CA ALA A 63 4.55 -11.74 -5.86
C ALA A 63 3.48 -12.72 -6.38
N ALA A 64 2.58 -13.19 -5.52
CA ALA A 64 1.53 -14.14 -5.88
C ALA A 64 0.50 -13.54 -6.85
N SER A 65 0.17 -12.27 -6.71
CA SER A 65 -0.79 -11.56 -7.56
C SER A 65 -0.19 -10.97 -8.83
N GLY A 66 1.12 -10.70 -8.83
CA GLY A 66 1.79 -9.91 -9.87
C GLY A 66 1.37 -8.43 -9.88
N ALA A 67 0.75 -7.95 -8.82
CA ALA A 67 0.28 -6.58 -8.69
C ALA A 67 1.44 -5.60 -8.43
N GLY A 68 1.24 -4.32 -8.80
CA GLY A 68 2.06 -3.23 -8.30
C GLY A 68 1.64 -2.82 -6.88
N VAL A 69 2.54 -2.22 -6.12
CA VAL A 69 2.30 -1.72 -4.76
C VAL A 69 2.48 -0.22 -4.73
N LEU A 70 1.42 0.51 -4.42
CA LEU A 70 1.49 1.89 -4.00
C LEU A 70 1.34 1.95 -2.48
N THR A 71 2.17 2.70 -1.80
CA THR A 71 2.02 2.89 -0.36
C THR A 71 1.24 4.16 -0.05
N ALA A 72 0.43 4.12 0.99
CA ALA A 72 -0.28 5.30 1.49
C ALA A 72 0.70 6.34 2.06
N TYR A 73 0.24 7.55 2.26
CA TYR A 73 1.05 8.63 2.81
C TYR A 73 1.72 8.24 4.12
N ARG A 74 3.03 8.41 4.22
CA ARG A 74 3.89 8.04 5.36
C ARG A 74 4.01 6.53 5.63
N GLN A 75 3.79 5.70 4.62
CA GLN A 75 3.91 4.24 4.72
C GLN A 75 4.92 3.67 3.71
N GLN A 76 5.94 4.43 3.33
CA GLN A 76 6.91 4.01 2.32
C GLN A 76 7.81 2.85 2.74
N ASP A 77 7.90 2.58 4.03
CA ASP A 77 8.74 1.56 4.66
C ASP A 77 8.03 0.21 4.89
N VAL A 78 6.77 0.08 4.47
CA VAL A 78 6.01 -1.18 4.64
C VAL A 78 6.39 -2.27 3.63
N ILE A 79 7.18 -1.94 2.64
CA ILE A 79 7.76 -2.87 1.66
C ILE A 79 9.16 -2.35 1.29
N ASP A 80 10.07 -3.28 0.99
CA ASP A 80 11.38 -2.92 0.44
C ASP A 80 11.20 -2.11 -0.86
N ASN A 81 11.85 -0.95 -0.95
CA ASN A 81 11.72 -0.08 -2.10
C ASN A 81 12.43 -0.63 -3.35
N ASP A 82 13.37 -1.58 -3.18
CA ASP A 82 13.98 -2.33 -4.28
C ASP A 82 13.09 -3.49 -4.76
N ASN A 83 11.96 -3.74 -4.10
CA ASN A 83 11.02 -4.76 -4.53
C ASN A 83 10.42 -4.38 -5.91
N PRO A 84 10.46 -5.28 -6.92
CA PRO A 84 9.97 -4.98 -8.26
C PRO A 84 8.47 -4.64 -8.33
N ALA A 85 7.73 -4.83 -7.26
CA ALA A 85 6.34 -4.41 -7.18
C ALA A 85 6.17 -2.97 -6.67
N PHE A 86 7.18 -2.33 -6.09
CA PHE A 86 7.07 -1.01 -5.51
C PHE A 86 6.90 0.09 -6.56
N PHE A 87 5.86 0.92 -6.41
CA PHE A 87 5.50 2.04 -7.28
C PHE A 87 5.57 3.39 -6.56
N GLY A 88 6.24 3.41 -5.40
CA GLY A 88 6.37 4.62 -4.60
C GLY A 88 5.19 4.91 -3.67
N GLN A 89 5.35 5.97 -2.90
CA GLN A 89 4.36 6.46 -1.94
C GLN A 89 3.42 7.47 -2.59
N LEU A 90 2.12 7.34 -2.33
CA LEU A 90 1.11 8.33 -2.70
C LEU A 90 1.16 9.55 -1.78
N ALA A 91 0.95 10.72 -2.36
CA ALA A 91 0.84 12.00 -1.70
C ALA A 91 -0.19 12.89 -2.44
N LEU A 92 -0.36 14.13 -2.00
CA LEU A 92 -1.23 15.11 -2.69
C LEU A 92 -0.83 15.29 -4.16
N ASN A 93 0.46 15.33 -4.44
CA ASN A 93 0.99 15.40 -5.80
C ASN A 93 1.43 14.00 -6.24
N ARG A 94 0.80 13.48 -7.28
CA ARG A 94 1.17 12.21 -7.89
C ARG A 94 2.32 12.38 -8.85
N LEU A 95 3.25 11.44 -8.81
CA LEU A 95 4.34 11.39 -9.77
C LEU A 95 3.84 10.87 -11.13
N PRO A 96 4.51 11.21 -12.25
CA PRO A 96 4.04 10.83 -13.58
C PRO A 96 3.81 9.32 -13.76
N PHE A 97 4.74 8.48 -13.28
CA PHE A 97 4.63 7.03 -13.37
C PHE A 97 3.51 6.46 -12.47
N GLN A 98 3.21 7.11 -11.33
CA GLN A 98 2.06 6.74 -10.48
C GLN A 98 0.74 7.06 -11.17
N SER A 99 0.67 8.23 -11.85
CA SER A 99 -0.50 8.61 -12.62
C SER A 99 -0.74 7.66 -13.79
N GLU A 100 0.31 7.19 -14.46
CA GLU A 100 0.24 6.18 -15.51
C GLU A 100 -0.26 4.84 -14.96
N ALA A 101 0.34 4.34 -13.87
CA ALA A 101 -0.09 3.10 -13.23
C ALA A 101 -1.55 3.12 -12.80
N LEU A 102 -2.00 4.24 -12.21
CA LEU A 102 -3.39 4.43 -11.78
C LEU A 102 -4.36 4.54 -12.97
N ALA A 103 -3.92 5.14 -14.09
CA ALA A 103 -4.73 5.22 -15.31
C ALA A 103 -4.96 3.84 -15.94
N ASP A 104 -3.96 2.96 -15.90
CA ASP A 104 -4.06 1.58 -16.41
C ASP A 104 -4.80 0.64 -15.46
N CYS A 105 -4.80 0.95 -14.16
CA CYS A 105 -5.32 0.10 -13.11
C CYS A 105 -6.83 -0.12 -13.22
N ASP A 106 -7.24 -1.38 -13.22
CA ASP A 106 -8.65 -1.81 -13.24
C ASP A 106 -9.14 -2.35 -11.89
N LEU A 107 -8.22 -2.64 -10.96
CA LEU A 107 -8.54 -3.13 -9.62
C LEU A 107 -7.60 -2.52 -8.57
N ILE A 108 -8.17 -1.88 -7.56
CA ILE A 108 -7.46 -1.48 -6.34
C ILE A 108 -7.79 -2.46 -5.22
N VAL A 109 -6.75 -3.08 -4.65
CA VAL A 109 -6.87 -3.85 -3.42
C VAL A 109 -6.29 -2.99 -2.29
N ASN A 110 -7.17 -2.32 -1.57
CA ASN A 110 -6.82 -1.49 -0.43
C ASN A 110 -6.59 -2.37 0.81
N ILE A 111 -5.40 -2.32 1.37
CA ILE A 111 -4.98 -3.13 2.51
C ILE A 111 -4.62 -2.20 3.67
N GLY A 112 -5.56 -2.02 4.57
CA GLY A 112 -5.35 -1.27 5.80
C GLY A 112 -5.16 0.24 5.65
N CYS A 113 -5.66 0.85 4.56
CA CYS A 113 -5.72 2.30 4.39
C CYS A 113 -7.16 2.80 4.48
N ARG A 114 -7.38 3.96 5.11
CA ARG A 114 -8.71 4.59 5.22
C ARG A 114 -9.11 5.41 4.01
N PHE A 115 -8.27 5.53 3.00
CA PHE A 115 -8.46 6.46 1.89
C PHE A 115 -8.56 7.93 2.36
N ASP A 116 -7.59 8.35 3.18
CA ASP A 116 -7.51 9.76 3.62
C ASP A 116 -7.28 10.73 2.44
N SER A 117 -7.51 12.02 2.69
CA SER A 117 -7.43 13.05 1.65
C SER A 117 -6.04 13.16 1.02
N VAL A 118 -4.97 12.93 1.78
CA VAL A 118 -3.59 13.03 1.27
C VAL A 118 -3.27 11.87 0.34
N THR A 119 -3.51 10.63 0.80
CA THR A 119 -3.29 9.41 0.00
C THR A 119 -4.12 9.41 -1.28
N THR A 120 -5.35 9.92 -1.21
CA THR A 120 -6.29 9.91 -2.34
C THR A 120 -6.24 11.18 -3.18
N ALA A 121 -5.35 12.13 -2.89
CA ALA A 121 -5.29 13.44 -3.53
C ALA A 121 -6.69 14.10 -3.56
N ASP A 122 -7.19 14.43 -2.37
CA ASP A 122 -8.52 14.98 -2.14
C ASP A 122 -9.67 14.12 -2.72
N TYR A 123 -9.61 12.82 -2.45
CA TYR A 123 -10.64 11.83 -2.81
C TYR A 123 -10.83 11.62 -4.31
N THR A 124 -9.77 11.88 -5.11
CA THR A 124 -9.78 11.72 -6.58
C THR A 124 -9.07 10.44 -7.05
N LEU A 125 -8.65 9.56 -6.13
CA LEU A 125 -7.91 8.35 -6.46
C LEU A 125 -8.73 7.35 -7.27
N LEU A 126 -9.96 7.09 -6.82
CA LEU A 126 -10.83 6.08 -7.39
C LEU A 126 -11.60 6.64 -8.59
N ARG A 127 -11.67 5.85 -9.65
CA ARG A 127 -12.52 6.11 -10.81
C ARG A 127 -13.75 5.22 -10.76
N ASP A 128 -14.86 5.66 -11.37
CA ASP A 128 -16.13 4.92 -11.39
C ASP A 128 -16.04 3.55 -12.08
N ASP A 129 -15.08 3.37 -12.98
CA ASP A 129 -14.86 2.13 -13.74
C ASP A 129 -13.90 1.15 -13.05
N GLN A 130 -13.25 1.55 -11.96
CA GLN A 130 -12.35 0.69 -11.20
C GLN A 130 -13.11 -0.19 -10.20
N LYS A 131 -12.62 -1.41 -10.04
CA LYS A 131 -13.05 -2.30 -8.97
C LYS A 131 -12.24 -2.06 -7.70
N VAL A 132 -12.90 -2.26 -6.55
CA VAL A 132 -12.27 -2.05 -5.25
C VAL A 132 -12.50 -3.25 -4.34
N VAL A 133 -11.40 -3.85 -3.88
CA VAL A 133 -11.38 -4.74 -2.72
C VAL A 133 -10.84 -3.94 -1.53
N MET A 134 -11.51 -3.98 -0.39
CA MET A 134 -11.07 -3.26 0.80
C MET A 134 -10.91 -4.19 2.00
N ILE A 135 -9.73 -4.19 2.59
CA ILE A 135 -9.35 -4.96 3.78
C ILE A 135 -9.11 -3.99 4.92
N TYR A 136 -9.94 -4.04 5.94
CA TYR A 136 -9.80 -3.18 7.12
C TYR A 136 -10.48 -3.82 8.34
N PRO A 137 -9.95 -3.67 9.57
CA PRO A 137 -10.54 -4.32 10.74
C PRO A 137 -11.83 -3.65 11.25
N ASP A 138 -12.10 -2.41 10.86
CA ASP A 138 -13.30 -1.65 11.29
C ASP A 138 -14.31 -1.58 10.13
N ALA A 139 -15.46 -2.22 10.33
CA ALA A 139 -16.52 -2.26 9.34
C ALA A 139 -17.13 -0.87 9.02
N ALA A 140 -17.00 0.12 9.91
CA ALA A 140 -17.49 1.46 9.67
C ALA A 140 -16.75 2.16 8.51
N VAL A 141 -15.51 1.75 8.22
CA VAL A 141 -14.73 2.31 7.12
C VAL A 141 -15.32 1.92 5.75
N PHE A 142 -15.88 0.72 5.62
CA PHE A 142 -16.46 0.25 4.34
C PHE A 142 -17.66 1.08 3.89
N SER A 143 -18.45 1.60 4.84
CA SER A 143 -19.67 2.36 4.51
C SER A 143 -19.38 3.73 3.88
N GLN A 144 -18.14 4.17 3.88
CA GLN A 144 -17.73 5.47 3.34
C GLN A 144 -17.37 5.41 1.85
N TRP A 145 -17.24 4.21 1.29
CA TRP A 145 -16.70 3.98 -0.06
C TRP A 145 -17.55 2.99 -0.85
N GLN A 146 -17.50 3.12 -2.17
CA GLN A 146 -18.03 2.07 -3.03
C GLN A 146 -17.02 0.94 -3.11
N VAL A 147 -17.35 -0.22 -2.53
CA VAL A 147 -16.47 -1.38 -2.40
C VAL A 147 -17.16 -2.59 -3.03
N ASP A 148 -16.49 -3.29 -3.95
CA ASP A 148 -17.02 -4.52 -4.57
C ASP A 148 -16.89 -5.73 -3.63
N VAL A 149 -15.77 -5.83 -2.90
CA VAL A 149 -15.54 -6.86 -1.85
C VAL A 149 -14.93 -6.22 -0.63
N ALA A 150 -15.59 -6.35 0.53
CA ALA A 150 -15.11 -5.94 1.83
C ALA A 150 -14.62 -7.14 2.64
N ILE A 151 -13.41 -7.06 3.19
CA ILE A 151 -12.84 -8.08 4.09
C ILE A 151 -12.60 -7.46 5.46
N GLY A 152 -13.49 -7.74 6.41
CA GLY A 152 -13.37 -7.30 7.81
C GLY A 152 -12.32 -8.12 8.55
N SER A 153 -11.04 -7.78 8.43
CA SER A 153 -9.92 -8.54 8.97
C SER A 153 -8.74 -7.63 9.28
N LEU A 154 -7.82 -8.12 10.11
CA LEU A 154 -6.45 -7.61 10.16
C LEU A 154 -5.76 -7.82 8.81
N ALA A 155 -4.77 -6.97 8.49
CA ALA A 155 -4.06 -7.01 7.22
C ALA A 155 -3.29 -8.33 7.02
N GLY A 156 -2.52 -8.76 8.00
CA GLY A 156 -1.71 -9.97 7.92
C GLY A 156 -2.50 -11.24 7.60
N PRO A 157 -3.53 -11.62 8.37
CA PRO A 157 -4.39 -12.76 8.09
C PRO A 157 -5.03 -12.71 6.70
N ALA A 158 -5.52 -11.53 6.27
CA ALA A 158 -6.14 -11.37 4.96
C ALA A 158 -5.13 -11.55 3.82
N MET A 159 -3.95 -10.93 3.90
CA MET A 159 -2.89 -11.08 2.89
C MET A 159 -2.40 -12.52 2.79
N THR A 160 -2.23 -13.21 3.92
CA THR A 160 -1.84 -14.63 3.96
C THR A 160 -2.88 -15.51 3.27
N ALA A 161 -4.16 -15.29 3.57
CA ALA A 161 -5.25 -16.06 2.96
C ALA A 161 -5.37 -15.79 1.44
N LEU A 162 -5.22 -14.53 1.01
CA LEU A 162 -5.21 -14.17 -0.41
C LEU A 162 -4.02 -14.78 -1.16
N SER A 163 -2.82 -14.73 -0.56
CA SER A 163 -1.62 -15.34 -1.16
C SER A 163 -1.80 -16.85 -1.35
N ALA A 164 -2.34 -17.53 -0.34
CA ALA A 164 -2.65 -18.95 -0.44
C ALA A 164 -3.70 -19.26 -1.52
N ALA A 165 -4.76 -18.43 -1.62
CA ALA A 165 -5.78 -18.58 -2.65
C ALA A 165 -5.24 -18.34 -4.07
N LEU A 166 -4.20 -17.56 -4.24
CA LEU A 166 -3.57 -17.25 -5.53
C LEU A 166 -2.45 -18.21 -5.94
N ALA A 167 -1.92 -19.01 -5.01
CA ALA A 167 -0.69 -19.79 -5.19
C ALA A 167 -0.69 -20.75 -6.39
N GLU A 168 -1.86 -21.30 -6.75
CA GLU A 168 -1.97 -22.28 -7.84
C GLU A 168 -2.05 -21.65 -9.25
N THR A 169 -2.23 -20.33 -9.33
CA THR A 169 -2.44 -19.64 -10.59
C THR A 169 -1.41 -18.53 -10.75
N PRO A 170 -0.32 -18.74 -11.48
CA PRO A 170 0.69 -17.70 -11.66
C PRO A 170 0.10 -16.48 -12.38
N PRO A 171 0.56 -15.26 -12.03
CA PRO A 171 0.09 -14.05 -12.68
C PRO A 171 0.44 -14.04 -14.19
N PRO A 172 -0.39 -13.41 -15.04
CA PRO A 172 -0.12 -13.31 -16.47
C PRO A 172 1.20 -12.58 -16.75
N ALA A 173 1.97 -13.07 -17.73
CA ALA A 173 3.26 -12.47 -18.11
C ALA A 173 3.14 -10.97 -18.49
N ALA A 174 2.03 -10.58 -19.14
CA ALA A 174 1.77 -9.18 -19.47
C ALA A 174 1.62 -8.27 -18.24
N ARG A 175 1.04 -8.80 -17.16
CA ARG A 175 0.91 -8.09 -15.89
C ARG A 175 2.29 -7.88 -15.23
N ILE A 176 3.11 -8.92 -15.23
CA ILE A 176 4.49 -8.83 -14.71
C ILE A 176 5.30 -7.81 -15.52
N ALA A 177 5.23 -7.85 -16.84
CA ALA A 177 5.93 -6.90 -17.70
C ALA A 177 5.48 -5.45 -17.46
N TRP A 178 4.18 -5.21 -17.25
CA TRP A 178 3.65 -3.90 -16.90
C TRP A 178 4.19 -3.43 -15.54
N ARG A 179 4.12 -4.30 -14.52
CA ARG A 179 4.64 -4.02 -13.18
C ARG A 179 6.11 -3.61 -13.22
N ASP A 180 6.92 -4.41 -13.88
CA ASP A 180 8.37 -4.19 -13.97
C ASP A 180 8.69 -2.90 -14.74
N ALA A 181 7.87 -2.55 -15.75
CA ALA A 181 8.04 -1.29 -16.50
C ALA A 181 7.70 -0.05 -15.66
N ILE A 182 6.68 -0.12 -14.79
CA ILE A 182 6.36 0.99 -13.86
C ILE A 182 7.43 1.11 -12.78
N HIS A 183 7.86 0.01 -12.18
CA HIS A 183 8.93 0.01 -11.19
C HIS A 183 10.25 0.58 -11.77
N ALA A 184 10.61 0.24 -12.99
CA ALA A 184 11.78 0.81 -13.64
C ALA A 184 11.71 2.35 -13.78
N LYS A 185 10.51 2.90 -13.98
CA LYS A 185 10.31 4.37 -13.99
C LYS A 185 10.40 4.97 -12.59
N GLU A 186 9.90 4.27 -11.58
CA GLU A 186 10.05 4.66 -10.17
C GLU A 186 11.52 4.69 -9.78
N ALA A 187 12.27 3.61 -10.00
CA ALA A 187 13.70 3.52 -9.72
C ALA A 187 14.51 4.62 -10.44
N ALA A 188 14.20 4.87 -11.73
CA ALA A 188 14.83 5.94 -12.48
C ALA A 188 14.50 7.34 -11.94
N TYR A 189 13.31 7.53 -11.36
CA TYR A 189 12.92 8.79 -10.73
C TYR A 189 13.59 8.98 -9.36
N ALA A 190 13.82 7.89 -8.62
CA ALA A 190 14.49 7.91 -7.32
C ALA A 190 15.99 8.23 -7.44
N GLU A 191 16.61 7.95 -8.61
CA GLU A 191 17.99 8.34 -8.85
C GLU A 191 18.11 9.88 -8.97
N PRO A 192 18.90 10.53 -8.11
CA PRO A 192 19.13 11.97 -8.23
C PRO A 192 19.93 12.24 -9.51
N GLY A 193 19.30 12.92 -10.45
CA GLY A 193 19.97 13.46 -11.64
C GLY A 193 20.95 14.60 -11.31
N ASP A 194 21.43 15.29 -12.33
CA ASP A 194 22.22 16.51 -12.17
C ASP A 194 21.34 17.62 -11.59
N LEU A 195 21.21 17.65 -10.27
CA LEU A 195 20.45 18.67 -9.56
C LEU A 195 21.32 19.92 -9.40
N GLU A 196 20.76 21.08 -9.72
CA GLU A 196 21.40 22.35 -9.41
C GLU A 196 21.48 22.54 -7.89
N ILE A 197 22.70 22.69 -7.38
CA ILE A 197 22.92 22.88 -5.95
C ILE A 197 22.65 24.35 -5.60
N HIS A 198 21.59 24.59 -4.85
CA HIS A 198 21.25 25.90 -4.33
C HIS A 198 21.83 26.06 -2.91
N GLY A 199 22.95 26.80 -2.79
CA GLY A 199 23.62 27.04 -1.52
C GLY A 199 24.95 26.30 -1.36
N ASP A 200 25.47 26.28 -0.13
CA ASP A 200 26.82 25.76 0.17
C ASP A 200 26.86 24.27 0.49
N VAL A 201 25.71 23.57 0.48
CA VAL A 201 25.61 22.17 0.87
C VAL A 201 24.88 21.35 -0.19
N ASP A 202 25.57 20.33 -0.70
CA ASP A 202 24.98 19.31 -1.55
C ASP A 202 24.27 18.22 -0.71
N MET A 203 23.00 18.45 -0.40
CA MET A 203 22.19 17.49 0.36
C MET A 203 22.00 16.15 -0.38
N SER A 204 21.86 16.18 -1.69
CA SER A 204 21.71 14.96 -2.50
C SER A 204 22.96 14.10 -2.45
N GLY A 205 24.15 14.71 -2.58
CA GLY A 205 25.44 14.02 -2.45
C GLY A 205 25.68 13.48 -1.05
N ILE A 206 25.23 14.19 0.00
CA ILE A 206 25.30 13.71 1.38
C ILE A 206 24.43 12.47 1.56
N ILE A 207 23.15 12.51 1.11
CA ILE A 207 22.21 11.39 1.23
C ILE A 207 22.75 10.18 0.46
N GLN A 208 23.21 10.34 -0.78
CA GLN A 208 23.82 9.26 -1.57
C GLN A 208 25.03 8.65 -0.87
N THR A 209 25.90 9.50 -0.31
CA THR A 209 27.09 9.01 0.41
C THR A 209 26.70 8.22 1.65
N PHE A 210 25.67 8.69 2.37
CA PHE A 210 25.13 8.00 3.53
C PHE A 210 24.57 6.63 3.13
N MET A 211 23.70 6.57 2.12
CA MET A 211 23.08 5.32 1.64
C MET A 211 24.13 4.27 1.20
N ARG A 212 25.25 4.69 0.61
CA ARG A 212 26.33 3.76 0.24
C ARG A 212 27.11 3.20 1.42
N GLN A 213 27.04 3.84 2.59
CA GLN A 213 27.83 3.49 3.78
C GLN A 213 27.02 2.79 4.86
N VAL A 214 25.70 2.88 4.79
CA VAL A 214 24.81 2.19 5.73
C VAL A 214 24.52 0.81 5.15
N PRO A 215 24.83 -0.27 5.87
CA PRO A 215 24.46 -1.61 5.43
C PRO A 215 22.93 -1.77 5.46
N ASP A 216 22.41 -2.57 4.55
CA ASP A 216 20.99 -2.96 4.46
C ASP A 216 20.52 -3.69 5.73
#